data_9ee722d13009283ad4d9752fdc434dce
#
_entry.id   9ee722d13009283ad4d9752fdc434dce
#
_cell.length_a   1.000
_cell.length_b   1.000
_cell.length_c   1.000
_cell.angle_alpha   90.00
_cell.angle_beta   90.00
_cell.angle_gamma   90.00
#
_symmetry.space_group_name_H-M   'P 1'
#
loop_
_entity.id
_entity.type
_entity.pdbx_description
1 polymer ?
#
loop_
_entity_poly.entity_id
_entity_poly.type
_entity_poly.pdbx_seq_one_letter_code
_entity_poly.pdbx_strand_id
1 'polypeptide(L)'
;MKKIIALALAVMMALSLVCVASAEKTTYKVGILTPAATHGWVAGITYFAEQHAKQLAEAGTIEYKLSTSSNAEEMTTQIDEMILWGAQALVIAPQWEGMEVPVQNAIAQGIVCVAFDMDIAAEGIYKVTGDNESMGVAGAKYIVEKIGTEGLVVAMPVPTSGSVNELRMKGFTETMKEIAPNVKIVEYANPNFTIQDGMTVMADVLTANAKIDAVFSLDDETSLGALKAMEDAGRTEIKAITGGGGCQDYFNAIVANKDQIAACSALYSPLMIKDCLDVAVAVLGGEEVEHVKVIPSQIVDATNADEYIDPNNTIY
;
A
#
# COMPACT_ATOMS: atom_id res chain seq x y z
N MET A 1 41.67 -12.89 -58.05
CA MET A 1 40.28 -13.25 -57.66
C MET A 1 40.14 -13.63 -56.17
N LYS A 2 40.87 -14.59 -55.61
CA LYS A 2 40.74 -14.98 -54.21
C LYS A 2 41.01 -13.90 -53.19
N LYS A 3 41.94 -12.94 -53.43
CA LYS A 3 42.23 -11.82 -52.50
C LYS A 3 41.17 -10.70 -52.55
N ILE A 4 40.47 -10.55 -53.69
CA ILE A 4 39.38 -9.55 -53.81
C ILE A 4 38.11 -10.07 -53.13
N ILE A 5 37.84 -11.38 -53.20
CA ILE A 5 36.70 -12.01 -52.51
C ILE A 5 36.91 -11.98 -50.98
N ALA A 6 38.14 -12.18 -50.49
CA ALA A 6 38.44 -12.09 -49.06
C ALA A 6 38.30 -10.68 -48.53
N LEU A 7 38.62 -9.63 -49.31
CA LEU A 7 38.46 -8.24 -48.91
C LEU A 7 36.97 -7.84 -48.92
N ALA A 8 36.17 -8.32 -49.85
CA ALA A 8 34.75 -8.06 -49.93
C ALA A 8 33.97 -8.72 -48.75
N LEU A 9 34.38 -9.95 -48.36
CA LEU A 9 33.84 -10.64 -47.18
C LEU A 9 34.22 -9.93 -45.84
N ALA A 10 35.46 -9.41 -45.74
CA ALA A 10 35.90 -8.68 -44.57
C ALA A 10 35.16 -7.32 -44.41
N VAL A 11 34.88 -6.65 -45.54
CA VAL A 11 34.08 -5.37 -45.53
C VAL A 11 32.62 -5.67 -45.23
N MET A 12 32.01 -6.74 -45.72
CA MET A 12 30.64 -7.14 -45.33
C MET A 12 30.53 -7.57 -43.86
N MET A 13 31.51 -8.28 -43.30
CA MET A 13 31.55 -8.54 -41.87
C MET A 13 31.78 -7.28 -40.99
N ALA A 14 32.57 -6.35 -41.47
CA ALA A 14 32.76 -5.07 -40.76
C ALA A 14 31.50 -4.15 -40.80
N LEU A 15 30.73 -4.22 -41.91
CA LEU A 15 29.45 -3.48 -42.00
C LEU A 15 28.33 -4.17 -41.21
N SER A 16 28.37 -5.48 -40.98
CA SER A 16 27.41 -6.17 -40.10
C SER A 16 27.67 -5.99 -38.60
N LEU A 17 28.87 -5.55 -38.22
CA LEU A 17 29.21 -5.23 -36.82
C LEU A 17 28.91 -3.78 -36.39
N VAL A 18 28.50 -2.92 -37.32
CA VAL A 18 28.19 -1.52 -37.01
C VAL A 18 26.68 -1.29 -36.79
N CYS A 19 25.84 -2.29 -37.03
CA CYS A 19 24.43 -2.26 -36.64
C CYS A 19 24.17 -2.93 -35.26
N VAL A 20 25.01 -2.68 -34.29
CA VAL A 20 24.50 -2.55 -32.92
C VAL A 20 23.86 -1.17 -32.92
N ALA A 21 22.65 -1.06 -33.44
CA ALA A 21 21.82 0.09 -33.16
C ALA A 21 21.79 0.22 -31.63
N SER A 22 22.43 1.24 -31.11
CA SER A 22 22.12 1.73 -29.79
C SER A 22 20.62 1.95 -29.87
N ALA A 23 19.81 1.03 -29.34
CA ALA A 23 18.39 1.26 -29.18
C ALA A 23 18.32 2.56 -28.37
N GLU A 24 17.88 3.65 -29.01
CA GLU A 24 17.60 4.88 -28.28
C GLU A 24 16.71 4.47 -27.11
N LYS A 25 17.21 4.66 -25.90
CA LYS A 25 16.47 4.31 -24.71
C LYS A 25 15.20 5.16 -24.73
N THR A 26 14.06 4.53 -25.01
CA THR A 26 12.79 5.22 -25.08
C THR A 26 12.46 5.73 -23.68
N THR A 27 12.35 7.03 -23.53
CA THR A 27 11.91 7.67 -22.28
C THR A 27 10.40 7.86 -22.35
N TYR A 28 9.67 7.26 -21.42
CA TYR A 28 8.20 7.31 -21.38
C TYR A 28 7.71 8.48 -20.53
N LYS A 29 6.62 9.12 -20.93
CA LYS A 29 5.94 10.15 -20.13
C LYS A 29 4.91 9.50 -19.22
N VAL A 30 5.11 9.61 -17.89
CA VAL A 30 4.25 9.02 -16.88
C VAL A 30 3.64 10.11 -15.99
N GLY A 31 2.31 10.19 -15.96
CA GLY A 31 1.57 11.01 -15.01
C GLY A 31 1.32 10.24 -13.71
N ILE A 32 1.53 10.88 -12.58
CA ILE A 32 1.32 10.30 -11.26
C ILE A 32 0.30 11.16 -10.51
N LEU A 33 -0.81 10.54 -10.12
CA LEU A 33 -1.95 11.21 -9.49
C LEU A 33 -2.18 10.57 -8.11
N THR A 34 -1.91 11.32 -7.06
CA THR A 34 -2.01 10.86 -5.68
C THR A 34 -2.97 11.73 -4.87
N PRO A 35 -3.53 11.24 -3.75
CA PRO A 35 -4.35 12.06 -2.89
C PRO A 35 -3.51 13.06 -2.09
N ALA A 36 -4.11 14.17 -1.71
CA ALA A 36 -3.56 15.07 -0.69
C ALA A 36 -3.49 14.33 0.66
N ALA A 37 -2.40 14.52 1.39
CA ALA A 37 -2.16 13.81 2.64
C ALA A 37 -3.22 14.15 3.71
N THR A 38 -3.88 13.12 4.25
CA THR A 38 -4.83 13.20 5.37
C THR A 38 -4.29 12.53 6.64
N HIS A 39 -3.40 11.54 6.48
CA HIS A 39 -2.68 10.81 7.52
C HIS A 39 -1.38 10.23 6.95
N GLY A 40 -0.58 9.55 7.76
CA GLY A 40 0.76 9.11 7.40
C GLY A 40 0.80 8.16 6.23
N TRP A 41 -0.08 7.15 6.17
CA TRP A 41 -0.15 6.19 5.07
C TRP A 41 -0.39 6.88 3.71
N VAL A 42 -1.32 7.84 3.66
CA VAL A 42 -1.62 8.61 2.44
C VAL A 42 -0.45 9.51 2.05
N ALA A 43 0.23 10.14 3.03
CA ALA A 43 1.46 10.89 2.76
C ALA A 43 2.55 9.99 2.16
N GLY A 44 2.65 8.75 2.63
CA GLY A 44 3.56 7.72 2.13
C GLY A 44 3.34 7.40 0.66
N ILE A 45 2.10 7.36 0.16
CA ILE A 45 1.80 7.12 -1.26
C ILE A 45 2.57 8.12 -2.14
N THR A 46 2.38 9.41 -1.88
CA THR A 46 3.02 10.49 -2.66
C THR A 46 4.54 10.44 -2.54
N TYR A 47 5.04 10.25 -1.31
CA TYR A 47 6.47 10.19 -1.04
C TYR A 47 7.15 9.05 -1.80
N PHE A 48 6.66 7.82 -1.69
CA PHE A 48 7.28 6.67 -2.35
C PHE A 48 7.11 6.69 -3.86
N ALA A 49 5.96 7.20 -4.37
CA ALA A 49 5.77 7.39 -5.80
C ALA A 49 6.81 8.37 -6.36
N GLU A 50 7.02 9.51 -5.69
CA GLU A 50 8.00 10.51 -6.13
C GLU A 50 9.44 9.99 -6.05
N GLN A 51 9.81 9.29 -4.97
CA GLN A 51 11.14 8.70 -4.82
C GLN A 51 11.45 7.70 -5.96
N HIS A 52 10.51 6.81 -6.27
CA HIS A 52 10.73 5.83 -7.34
C HIS A 52 10.72 6.48 -8.73
N ALA A 53 9.82 7.44 -8.96
CA ALA A 53 9.79 8.20 -10.21
C ALA A 53 11.10 8.96 -10.47
N LYS A 54 11.71 9.55 -9.42
CA LYS A 54 13.04 10.17 -9.52
C LYS A 54 14.11 9.17 -9.95
N GLN A 55 14.13 7.98 -9.33
CA GLN A 55 15.07 6.91 -9.69
C GLN A 55 14.93 6.49 -11.16
N LEU A 56 13.68 6.29 -11.62
CA LEU A 56 13.40 5.94 -13.01
C LEU A 56 13.76 7.07 -13.99
N ALA A 57 13.57 8.33 -13.60
CA ALA A 57 13.93 9.50 -14.40
C ALA A 57 15.45 9.68 -14.49
N GLU A 58 16.18 9.53 -13.39
CA GLU A 58 17.65 9.54 -13.35
C GLU A 58 18.24 8.41 -14.20
N ALA A 59 17.58 7.26 -14.22
CA ALA A 59 17.93 6.16 -15.11
C ALA A 59 17.56 6.42 -16.59
N GLY A 60 16.88 7.54 -16.91
CA GLY A 60 16.42 7.89 -18.25
C GLY A 60 15.30 6.99 -18.76
N THR A 61 14.54 6.35 -17.88
CA THR A 61 13.43 5.45 -18.22
C THR A 61 12.13 6.23 -18.41
N ILE A 62 11.88 7.23 -17.55
CA ILE A 62 10.69 8.07 -17.62
C ILE A 62 11.01 9.57 -17.56
N GLU A 63 10.10 10.38 -18.11
CA GLU A 63 9.83 11.76 -17.74
C GLU A 63 8.51 11.74 -16.96
N TYR A 64 8.41 12.38 -15.80
CA TYR A 64 7.20 12.31 -15.01
C TYR A 64 6.66 13.66 -14.57
N LYS A 65 5.36 13.70 -14.32
CA LYS A 65 4.67 14.74 -13.56
C LYS A 65 3.90 14.08 -12.42
N LEU A 66 3.93 14.71 -11.24
CA LEU A 66 3.17 14.29 -10.10
C LEU A 66 2.23 15.42 -9.67
N SER A 67 0.97 15.08 -9.43
CA SER A 67 -0.06 15.98 -8.92
C SER A 67 -0.78 15.33 -7.75
N THR A 68 -1.20 16.15 -6.78
CA THR A 68 -2.02 15.72 -5.64
C THR A 68 -3.39 16.34 -5.71
N SER A 69 -4.42 15.60 -5.31
CA SER A 69 -5.83 15.99 -5.36
C SER A 69 -6.52 15.81 -4.02
N SER A 70 -7.48 16.65 -3.73
CA SER A 70 -8.30 16.58 -2.51
C SER A 70 -9.68 15.95 -2.75
N ASN A 71 -10.05 15.70 -4.00
CA ASN A 71 -11.33 15.11 -4.41
C ASN A 71 -11.29 14.60 -5.86
N ALA A 72 -12.35 13.90 -6.27
CA ALA A 72 -12.47 13.29 -7.61
C ALA A 72 -12.51 14.33 -8.74
N GLU A 73 -13.11 15.50 -8.55
CA GLU A 73 -13.20 16.55 -9.57
C GLU A 73 -11.81 17.13 -9.88
N GLU A 74 -11.03 17.40 -8.84
CA GLU A 74 -9.67 17.88 -8.98
C GLU A 74 -8.78 16.84 -9.68
N MET A 75 -8.84 15.55 -9.28
CA MET A 75 -8.09 14.49 -9.93
C MET A 75 -8.51 14.28 -11.39
N THR A 76 -9.79 14.39 -11.70
CA THR A 76 -10.29 14.36 -13.09
C THR A 76 -9.65 15.47 -13.94
N THR A 77 -9.61 16.69 -13.42
CA THR A 77 -8.96 17.80 -14.11
C THR A 77 -7.47 17.53 -14.33
N GLN A 78 -6.80 16.97 -13.34
CA GLN A 78 -5.38 16.62 -13.44
C GLN A 78 -5.13 15.48 -14.43
N ILE A 79 -6.03 14.50 -14.54
CA ILE A 79 -5.97 13.48 -15.61
C ILE A 79 -5.96 14.16 -16.99
N ASP A 80 -6.87 15.08 -17.23
CA ASP A 80 -6.94 15.82 -18.51
C ASP A 80 -5.65 16.62 -18.77
N GLU A 81 -5.08 17.25 -17.75
CA GLU A 81 -3.79 17.96 -17.85
C GLU A 81 -2.63 17.02 -18.19
N MET A 82 -2.60 15.81 -17.64
CA MET A 82 -1.58 14.80 -17.96
C MET A 82 -1.76 14.28 -19.41
N ILE A 83 -2.99 14.09 -19.86
CA ILE A 83 -3.29 13.72 -21.26
C ILE A 83 -2.78 14.82 -22.21
N LEU A 84 -3.09 16.08 -21.94
CA LEU A 84 -2.62 17.22 -22.75
C LEU A 84 -1.09 17.37 -22.74
N TRP A 85 -0.42 17.00 -21.65
CA TRP A 85 1.04 16.96 -21.59
C TRP A 85 1.64 15.82 -22.43
N GLY A 86 0.82 14.86 -22.83
CA GLY A 86 1.21 13.71 -23.65
C GLY A 86 1.69 12.53 -22.82
N ALA A 87 1.11 12.31 -21.64
CA ALA A 87 1.35 11.12 -20.84
C ALA A 87 1.03 9.86 -21.66
N GLN A 88 1.91 8.87 -21.56
CA GLN A 88 1.73 7.54 -22.15
C GLN A 88 1.20 6.55 -21.12
N ALA A 89 1.45 6.81 -19.83
CA ALA A 89 0.83 6.09 -18.73
C ALA A 89 0.40 7.04 -17.61
N LEU A 90 -0.61 6.59 -16.83
CA LEU A 90 -1.07 7.23 -15.61
C LEU A 90 -1.02 6.21 -14.46
N VAL A 91 -0.36 6.56 -13.37
CA VAL A 91 -0.47 5.89 -12.07
C VAL A 91 -1.45 6.68 -11.22
N ILE A 92 -2.53 6.04 -10.77
CA ILE A 92 -3.69 6.72 -10.18
C ILE A 92 -3.99 6.08 -8.83
N ALA A 93 -3.87 6.86 -7.76
CA ALA A 93 -4.13 6.44 -6.38
C ALA A 93 -5.28 7.27 -5.78
N PRO A 94 -6.55 7.02 -6.15
CA PRO A 94 -7.68 7.75 -5.58
C PRO A 94 -7.96 7.27 -4.13
N GLN A 95 -8.63 8.15 -3.36
CA GLN A 95 -9.20 7.80 -2.04
C GLN A 95 -10.73 8.04 -2.02
N TRP A 96 -11.35 8.03 -3.20
CA TRP A 96 -12.78 8.29 -3.44
C TRP A 96 -13.25 7.57 -4.70
N GLU A 97 -14.57 7.42 -4.81
CA GLU A 97 -15.25 6.89 -5.99
C GLU A 97 -15.37 7.93 -7.10
N GLY A 98 -15.87 7.51 -8.28
CA GLY A 98 -16.18 8.39 -9.39
C GLY A 98 -15.04 8.59 -10.39
N MET A 99 -14.02 7.73 -10.34
CA MET A 99 -12.86 7.79 -11.24
C MET A 99 -13.03 6.94 -12.53
N GLU A 100 -14.13 6.19 -12.66
CA GLU A 100 -14.36 5.24 -13.76
C GLU A 100 -14.38 5.94 -15.11
N VAL A 101 -15.12 7.04 -15.23
CA VAL A 101 -15.29 7.76 -16.50
C VAL A 101 -14.00 8.46 -16.97
N PRO A 102 -13.30 9.27 -16.14
CA PRO A 102 -12.07 9.91 -16.58
C PRO A 102 -10.97 8.89 -16.91
N VAL A 103 -10.87 7.80 -16.15
CA VAL A 103 -9.87 6.75 -16.41
C VAL A 103 -10.20 5.99 -17.69
N GLN A 104 -11.48 5.61 -17.92
CA GLN A 104 -11.89 4.96 -19.16
C GLN A 104 -11.61 5.84 -20.39
N ASN A 105 -11.81 7.15 -20.27
CA ASN A 105 -11.50 8.10 -21.33
C ASN A 105 -9.99 8.17 -21.63
N ALA A 106 -9.12 8.08 -20.63
CA ALA A 106 -7.68 8.01 -20.81
C ALA A 106 -7.27 6.70 -21.52
N ILE A 107 -7.82 5.57 -21.09
CA ILE A 107 -7.58 4.25 -21.71
C ILE A 107 -8.03 4.25 -23.18
N ALA A 108 -9.19 4.83 -23.50
CA ALA A 108 -9.70 4.93 -24.87
C ALA A 108 -8.79 5.76 -25.78
N GLN A 109 -7.94 6.62 -25.24
CA GLN A 109 -6.92 7.38 -25.96
C GLN A 109 -5.58 6.62 -26.08
N GLY A 110 -5.51 5.37 -25.61
CA GLY A 110 -4.33 4.51 -25.67
C GLY A 110 -3.34 4.74 -24.54
N ILE A 111 -3.76 5.40 -23.46
CA ILE A 111 -2.93 5.63 -22.28
C ILE A 111 -3.02 4.43 -21.35
N VAL A 112 -1.87 3.90 -20.90
CA VAL A 112 -1.80 2.83 -19.90
C VAL A 112 -2.20 3.41 -18.55
N CYS A 113 -3.26 2.87 -17.94
CA CYS A 113 -3.71 3.29 -16.61
C CYS A 113 -3.45 2.18 -15.59
N VAL A 114 -2.79 2.53 -14.48
CA VAL A 114 -2.50 1.64 -13.36
C VAL A 114 -3.10 2.23 -12.09
N ALA A 115 -4.12 1.57 -11.53
CA ALA A 115 -4.73 1.95 -10.27
C ALA A 115 -3.89 1.41 -9.09
N PHE A 116 -3.76 2.21 -8.05
CA PHE A 116 -3.19 1.81 -6.78
C PHE A 116 -4.29 1.69 -5.73
N ASP A 117 -4.29 0.56 -5.00
CA ASP A 117 -5.14 0.27 -3.84
C ASP A 117 -6.63 0.14 -4.18
N MET A 118 -7.34 1.24 -4.40
CA MET A 118 -8.78 1.22 -4.68
C MET A 118 -9.13 0.70 -6.07
N ASP A 119 -10.29 0.03 -6.17
CA ASP A 119 -10.84 -0.41 -7.44
C ASP A 119 -11.38 0.78 -8.25
N ILE A 120 -11.04 0.79 -9.54
CA ILE A 120 -11.65 1.67 -10.54
C ILE A 120 -12.25 0.77 -11.61
N ALA A 121 -13.56 0.81 -11.80
CA ALA A 121 -14.28 -0.03 -12.75
C ALA A 121 -14.10 0.49 -14.20
N ALA A 122 -12.88 0.32 -14.75
CA ALA A 122 -12.52 0.69 -16.12
C ALA A 122 -11.96 -0.52 -16.88
N GLU A 123 -12.44 -0.76 -18.11
CA GLU A 123 -11.97 -1.88 -18.92
C GLU A 123 -10.53 -1.63 -19.40
N GLY A 124 -9.65 -2.61 -19.21
CA GLY A 124 -8.25 -2.52 -19.60
C GLY A 124 -7.32 -1.84 -18.59
N ILE A 125 -7.82 -1.47 -17.40
CA ILE A 125 -7.00 -0.93 -16.33
C ILE A 125 -6.12 -2.03 -15.71
N TYR A 126 -4.91 -1.65 -15.30
CA TYR A 126 -4.06 -2.45 -14.41
C TYR A 126 -4.28 -2.00 -12.97
N LYS A 127 -4.04 -2.91 -12.01
CA LYS A 127 -4.18 -2.61 -10.58
C LYS A 127 -3.05 -3.24 -9.78
N VAL A 128 -2.54 -2.49 -8.81
CA VAL A 128 -1.69 -3.00 -7.73
C VAL A 128 -2.35 -2.71 -6.41
N THR A 129 -2.56 -3.72 -5.59
CA THR A 129 -3.18 -3.60 -4.27
C THR A 129 -2.57 -4.60 -3.28
N GLY A 130 -2.72 -4.35 -1.99
CA GLY A 130 -2.47 -5.36 -0.97
C GLY A 130 -3.69 -6.26 -0.75
N ASP A 131 -3.50 -7.36 -0.02
CA ASP A 131 -4.56 -8.28 0.36
C ASP A 131 -5.19 -7.89 1.70
N ASN A 132 -6.21 -7.05 1.66
CA ASN A 132 -6.91 -6.57 2.85
C ASN A 132 -7.60 -7.71 3.64
N GLU A 133 -8.14 -8.73 2.97
CA GLU A 133 -8.78 -9.85 3.68
C GLU A 133 -7.73 -10.69 4.42
N SER A 134 -6.58 -10.94 3.80
CA SER A 134 -5.48 -11.68 4.45
C SER A 134 -4.91 -10.95 5.66
N MET A 135 -4.96 -9.61 5.71
CA MET A 135 -4.58 -8.84 6.91
C MET A 135 -5.48 -9.21 8.11
N GLY A 136 -6.79 -9.26 7.89
CA GLY A 136 -7.76 -9.67 8.91
C GLY A 136 -7.52 -11.10 9.38
N VAL A 137 -7.29 -12.02 8.44
CA VAL A 137 -6.95 -13.43 8.72
C VAL A 137 -5.66 -13.54 9.55
N ALA A 138 -4.62 -12.81 9.15
CA ALA A 138 -3.33 -12.81 9.85
C ALA A 138 -3.46 -12.25 11.27
N GLY A 139 -4.18 -11.13 11.44
CA GLY A 139 -4.45 -10.53 12.74
C GLY A 139 -5.22 -11.43 13.68
N ALA A 140 -6.26 -12.14 13.17
CA ALA A 140 -7.02 -13.12 13.96
C ALA A 140 -6.13 -14.27 14.47
N LYS A 141 -5.31 -14.85 13.59
CA LYS A 141 -4.37 -15.92 13.92
C LYS A 141 -3.34 -15.45 14.97
N TYR A 142 -2.79 -14.23 14.77
CA TYR A 142 -1.85 -13.65 15.73
C TYR A 142 -2.48 -13.47 17.11
N ILE A 143 -3.68 -12.92 17.19
CA ILE A 143 -4.40 -12.76 18.47
C ILE A 143 -4.62 -14.12 19.15
N VAL A 144 -5.15 -15.11 18.43
CA VAL A 144 -5.41 -16.45 19.00
C VAL A 144 -4.13 -17.13 19.50
N GLU A 145 -3.01 -16.94 18.79
CA GLU A 145 -1.70 -17.42 19.26
C GLU A 145 -1.32 -16.85 20.64
N LYS A 146 -1.63 -15.56 20.88
CA LYS A 146 -1.23 -14.86 22.11
C LYS A 146 -2.20 -15.03 23.27
N ILE A 147 -3.51 -15.12 23.01
CA ILE A 147 -4.52 -15.20 24.10
C ILE A 147 -5.18 -16.57 24.21
N GLY A 148 -5.04 -17.47 23.22
CA GLY A 148 -5.79 -18.72 23.13
C GLY A 148 -7.18 -18.54 22.54
N THR A 149 -8.08 -19.49 22.84
CA THR A 149 -9.40 -19.59 22.21
C THR A 149 -10.55 -19.04 23.08
N GLU A 150 -10.23 -18.33 24.16
CA GLU A 150 -11.19 -17.72 25.08
C GLU A 150 -10.74 -16.31 25.47
N GLY A 151 -11.68 -15.44 25.81
CA GLY A 151 -11.40 -14.09 26.26
C GLY A 151 -12.27 -13.03 25.58
N LEU A 152 -11.92 -11.76 25.81
CA LEU A 152 -12.54 -10.59 25.20
C LEU A 152 -11.56 -9.91 24.26
N VAL A 153 -11.91 -9.84 22.99
CA VAL A 153 -11.21 -9.05 21.96
C VAL A 153 -12.04 -7.83 21.61
N VAL A 154 -11.41 -6.67 21.65
CA VAL A 154 -11.96 -5.43 21.11
C VAL A 154 -11.52 -5.28 19.69
N ALA A 155 -12.46 -5.16 18.74
CA ALA A 155 -12.19 -4.79 17.36
C ALA A 155 -12.44 -3.28 17.17
N MET A 156 -11.53 -2.62 16.46
CA MET A 156 -11.57 -1.18 16.21
C MET A 156 -11.73 -0.92 14.70
N PRO A 157 -12.93 -1.18 14.11
CA PRO A 157 -13.18 -0.94 12.69
C PRO A 157 -13.15 0.56 12.34
N VAL A 158 -12.94 0.85 11.05
CA VAL A 158 -12.96 2.22 10.47
C VAL A 158 -13.96 2.23 9.30
N PRO A 159 -15.28 2.32 9.54
CA PRO A 159 -16.31 2.17 8.52
C PRO A 159 -16.20 3.18 7.37
N THR A 160 -15.66 4.36 7.61
CA THR A 160 -15.43 5.41 6.61
C THR A 160 -14.46 4.98 5.50
N SER A 161 -13.65 3.94 5.71
CA SER A 161 -12.73 3.39 4.71
C SER A 161 -13.35 2.35 3.75
N GLY A 162 -14.69 2.17 3.79
CA GLY A 162 -15.43 1.34 2.83
C GLY A 162 -14.88 -0.08 2.72
N SER A 163 -14.53 -0.51 1.50
CA SER A 163 -14.07 -1.87 1.20
C SER A 163 -12.82 -2.30 1.99
N VAL A 164 -11.95 -1.39 2.35
CA VAL A 164 -10.78 -1.68 3.20
C VAL A 164 -11.23 -2.21 4.56
N ASN A 165 -12.16 -1.49 5.22
CA ASN A 165 -12.76 -1.93 6.48
C ASN A 165 -13.50 -3.27 6.31
N GLU A 166 -14.34 -3.39 5.29
CA GLU A 166 -15.16 -4.57 5.06
C GLU A 166 -14.30 -5.84 4.91
N LEU A 167 -13.26 -5.78 4.08
CA LEU A 167 -12.39 -6.92 3.82
C LEU A 167 -11.54 -7.29 5.06
N ARG A 168 -10.93 -6.30 5.74
CA ARG A 168 -10.14 -6.57 6.96
C ARG A 168 -11.00 -7.15 8.07
N MET A 169 -12.19 -6.57 8.31
CA MET A 169 -13.14 -7.07 9.29
C MET A 169 -13.69 -8.46 8.93
N LYS A 170 -13.99 -8.71 7.65
CA LYS A 170 -14.41 -10.03 7.17
C LYS A 170 -13.36 -11.08 7.46
N GLY A 171 -12.12 -10.86 7.02
CA GLY A 171 -11.00 -11.78 7.27
C GLY A 171 -10.82 -12.08 8.76
N PHE A 172 -10.90 -11.05 9.61
CA PHE A 172 -10.81 -11.19 11.05
C PHE A 172 -11.98 -12.00 11.63
N THR A 173 -13.21 -11.58 11.38
CA THR A 173 -14.40 -12.17 12.05
C THR A 173 -14.67 -13.60 11.60
N GLU A 174 -14.51 -13.92 10.31
CA GLU A 174 -14.69 -15.28 9.79
C GLU A 174 -13.62 -16.21 10.35
N THR A 175 -12.35 -15.78 10.39
CA THR A 175 -11.26 -16.55 10.98
C THR A 175 -11.47 -16.77 12.47
N MET A 176 -11.81 -15.72 13.25
CA MET A 176 -12.08 -15.85 14.67
C MET A 176 -13.22 -16.83 14.96
N LYS A 177 -14.28 -16.78 14.16
CA LYS A 177 -15.41 -17.73 14.27
C LYS A 177 -15.00 -19.18 14.03
N GLU A 178 -14.05 -19.40 13.12
CA GLU A 178 -13.55 -20.74 12.79
C GLU A 178 -12.59 -21.28 13.88
N ILE A 179 -11.56 -20.49 14.28
CA ILE A 179 -10.46 -20.99 15.10
C ILE A 179 -10.62 -20.70 16.60
N ALA A 180 -11.48 -19.74 16.99
CA ALA A 180 -11.69 -19.32 18.36
C ALA A 180 -13.15 -18.91 18.66
N PRO A 181 -14.14 -19.80 18.46
CA PRO A 181 -15.56 -19.45 18.55
C PRO A 181 -16.03 -19.04 19.95
N ASN A 182 -15.24 -19.29 20.99
CA ASN A 182 -15.55 -18.91 22.37
C ASN A 182 -14.98 -17.53 22.75
N VAL A 183 -14.19 -16.89 21.87
CA VAL A 183 -13.74 -15.51 22.08
C VAL A 183 -14.92 -14.57 21.86
N LYS A 184 -15.16 -13.70 22.83
CA LYS A 184 -16.14 -12.63 22.69
C LYS A 184 -15.49 -11.47 21.95
N ILE A 185 -16.14 -11.00 20.88
CA ILE A 185 -15.72 -9.82 20.12
C ILE A 185 -16.69 -8.68 20.41
N VAL A 186 -16.17 -7.50 20.69
CA VAL A 186 -16.93 -6.24 20.77
C VAL A 186 -16.29 -5.21 19.87
N GLU A 187 -17.11 -4.41 19.20
CA GLU A 187 -16.64 -3.44 18.22
C GLU A 187 -16.79 -2.00 18.73
N TYR A 188 -15.74 -1.21 18.53
CA TYR A 188 -15.71 0.23 18.79
C TYR A 188 -15.10 0.93 17.56
N ALA A 189 -15.95 1.56 16.77
CA ALA A 189 -15.52 2.14 15.50
C ALA A 189 -14.68 3.41 15.70
N ASN A 190 -13.58 3.50 14.97
CA ASN A 190 -12.83 4.72 14.79
C ASN A 190 -13.44 5.55 13.65
N PRO A 191 -13.46 6.88 13.76
CA PRO A 191 -13.86 7.75 12.65
C PRO A 191 -12.91 7.69 11.46
N ASN A 192 -11.60 7.65 11.72
CA ASN A 192 -10.55 7.64 10.70
C ASN A 192 -9.32 6.83 11.18
N PHE A 193 -8.37 6.63 10.27
CA PHE A 193 -7.06 6.03 10.56
C PHE A 193 -6.09 7.09 11.11
N THR A 194 -6.33 7.56 12.33
CA THR A 194 -5.43 8.53 12.98
C THR A 194 -5.06 8.12 14.40
N ILE A 195 -3.87 8.52 14.84
CA ILE A 195 -3.40 8.31 16.23
C ILE A 195 -4.40 8.90 17.23
N GLN A 196 -4.91 10.11 16.93
CA GLN A 196 -5.85 10.81 17.82
C GLN A 196 -7.17 10.06 17.97
N ASP A 197 -7.74 9.53 16.86
CA ASP A 197 -8.98 8.76 16.92
C ASP A 197 -8.76 7.46 17.67
N GLY A 198 -7.68 6.74 17.39
CA GLY A 198 -7.32 5.52 18.10
C GLY A 198 -7.17 5.73 19.61
N MET A 199 -6.52 6.82 20.02
CA MET A 199 -6.38 7.18 21.43
C MET A 199 -7.74 7.49 22.08
N THR A 200 -8.58 8.27 21.42
CA THR A 200 -9.88 8.67 21.94
C THR A 200 -10.82 7.48 22.09
N VAL A 201 -10.94 6.66 21.03
CA VAL A 201 -11.82 5.48 21.05
C VAL A 201 -11.32 4.45 22.06
N MET A 202 -10.00 4.23 22.16
CA MET A 202 -9.46 3.27 23.15
C MET A 202 -9.67 3.75 24.58
N ALA A 203 -9.61 5.03 24.89
CA ALA A 203 -9.94 5.57 26.21
C ALA A 203 -11.39 5.22 26.62
N ASP A 204 -12.35 5.35 25.69
CA ASP A 204 -13.74 4.94 25.91
C ASP A 204 -13.87 3.42 26.10
N VAL A 205 -13.16 2.64 25.27
CA VAL A 205 -13.09 1.17 25.38
C VAL A 205 -12.62 0.74 26.77
N LEU A 206 -11.54 1.34 27.27
CA LEU A 206 -10.94 1.01 28.57
C LEU A 206 -11.90 1.36 29.73
N THR A 207 -12.67 2.44 29.58
CA THR A 207 -13.70 2.83 30.56
C THR A 207 -14.87 1.85 30.58
N ALA A 208 -15.30 1.38 29.41
CA ALA A 208 -16.46 0.50 29.26
C ALA A 208 -16.15 -0.98 29.60
N ASN A 209 -14.90 -1.41 29.53
CA ASN A 209 -14.52 -2.81 29.71
C ASN A 209 -13.46 -2.95 30.80
N ALA A 210 -13.85 -3.55 31.92
CA ALA A 210 -12.96 -3.79 33.06
C ALA A 210 -11.81 -4.76 32.76
N LYS A 211 -11.98 -5.65 31.75
CA LYS A 211 -10.96 -6.60 31.29
C LYS A 211 -11.03 -6.73 29.78
N ILE A 212 -9.88 -6.69 29.14
CA ILE A 212 -9.69 -6.88 27.70
C ILE A 212 -8.48 -7.81 27.55
N ASP A 213 -8.58 -8.84 26.72
CA ASP A 213 -7.48 -9.77 26.49
C ASP A 213 -6.64 -9.39 25.28
N ALA A 214 -7.26 -8.84 24.20
CA ALA A 214 -6.55 -8.32 23.05
C ALA A 214 -7.35 -7.24 22.30
N VAL A 215 -6.66 -6.51 21.42
CA VAL A 215 -7.22 -5.50 20.54
C VAL A 215 -6.91 -5.86 19.08
N PHE A 216 -7.94 -5.93 18.24
CA PHE A 216 -7.81 -5.99 16.80
C PHE A 216 -8.03 -4.58 16.24
N SER A 217 -6.95 -3.91 15.91
CA SER A 217 -6.97 -2.63 15.19
C SER A 217 -6.63 -2.86 13.72
N LEU A 218 -7.22 -2.07 12.84
CA LEU A 218 -7.10 -2.25 11.40
C LEU A 218 -5.83 -1.63 10.83
N ASP A 219 -5.19 -0.69 11.56
CA ASP A 219 -4.00 -0.01 11.08
C ASP A 219 -3.03 0.38 12.19
N ASP A 220 -1.82 0.79 11.81
CA ASP A 220 -0.73 1.10 12.72
C ASP A 220 -0.92 2.43 13.47
N GLU A 221 -1.49 3.46 12.82
CA GLU A 221 -1.66 4.77 13.44
C GLU A 221 -2.74 4.73 14.54
N THR A 222 -3.88 4.07 14.31
CA THR A 222 -4.88 3.85 15.37
C THR A 222 -4.32 2.97 16.49
N SER A 223 -3.44 2.02 16.17
CA SER A 223 -2.78 1.16 17.17
C SER A 223 -1.80 1.94 18.03
N LEU A 224 -1.05 2.88 17.48
CA LEU A 224 -0.21 3.82 18.26
C LEU A 224 -1.06 4.62 19.25
N GLY A 225 -2.19 5.13 18.79
CA GLY A 225 -3.16 5.82 19.66
C GLY A 225 -3.70 4.92 20.76
N ALA A 226 -4.08 3.70 20.43
CA ALA A 226 -4.57 2.72 21.39
C ALA A 226 -3.51 2.35 22.44
N LEU A 227 -2.25 2.09 22.04
CA LEU A 227 -1.14 1.85 22.95
C LEU A 227 -0.94 3.02 23.92
N LYS A 228 -1.01 4.26 23.43
CA LYS A 228 -0.88 5.43 24.26
C LYS A 228 -2.02 5.55 25.30
N ALA A 229 -3.26 5.28 24.90
CA ALA A 229 -4.40 5.26 25.83
C ALA A 229 -4.27 4.16 26.89
N MET A 230 -3.76 2.98 26.53
CA MET A 230 -3.48 1.89 27.48
C MET A 230 -2.42 2.29 28.50
N GLU A 231 -1.32 2.91 28.04
CA GLU A 231 -0.25 3.43 28.91
C GLU A 231 -0.79 4.47 29.89
N ASP A 232 -1.53 5.47 29.39
CA ASP A 232 -2.09 6.56 30.23
C ASP A 232 -3.09 6.05 31.27
N ALA A 233 -3.83 4.97 30.95
CA ALA A 233 -4.76 4.32 31.88
C ALA A 233 -4.12 3.27 32.78
N GLY A 234 -2.83 2.95 32.59
CA GLY A 234 -2.11 1.93 33.35
C GLY A 234 -2.65 0.50 33.15
N ARG A 235 -3.24 0.22 31.96
CA ARG A 235 -3.87 -1.07 31.63
C ARG A 235 -2.83 -2.04 31.03
N THR A 236 -2.32 -2.92 31.85
CA THR A 236 -1.22 -3.86 31.50
C THR A 236 -1.67 -5.31 31.28
N GLU A 237 -2.95 -5.61 31.45
CA GLU A 237 -3.50 -6.96 31.28
C GLU A 237 -3.78 -7.33 29.81
N ILE A 238 -3.75 -6.36 28.88
CA ILE A 238 -4.00 -6.58 27.45
C ILE A 238 -2.77 -7.25 26.85
N LYS A 239 -2.94 -8.47 26.33
CA LYS A 239 -1.82 -9.32 25.92
C LYS A 239 -1.36 -9.10 24.48
N ALA A 240 -2.28 -8.67 23.59
CA ALA A 240 -1.97 -8.49 22.18
C ALA A 240 -2.71 -7.30 21.57
N ILE A 241 -2.06 -6.66 20.60
CA ILE A 241 -2.67 -5.66 19.71
C ILE A 241 -2.17 -5.86 18.29
N THR A 242 -3.07 -5.80 17.32
CA THR A 242 -2.70 -5.78 15.90
C THR A 242 -2.68 -4.36 15.37
N GLY A 243 -1.95 -4.15 14.31
CA GLY A 243 -1.98 -2.98 13.43
C GLY A 243 -1.88 -3.45 11.98
N GLY A 244 -1.70 -2.53 11.08
CA GLY A 244 -1.51 -2.82 9.66
C GLY A 244 -1.13 -1.57 8.88
N GLY A 245 -0.20 -1.74 7.95
CA GLY A 245 0.27 -0.63 7.15
C GLY A 245 1.77 -0.69 6.90
N GLY A 246 2.58 -0.68 7.94
CA GLY A 246 4.04 -0.64 7.85
C GLY A 246 4.62 0.68 8.31
N CYS A 247 3.98 1.31 9.29
CA CYS A 247 4.40 2.58 9.88
C CYS A 247 5.67 2.41 10.70
N GLN A 248 6.69 3.23 10.43
CA GLN A 248 7.98 3.18 11.15
C GLN A 248 7.84 3.44 12.65
N ASP A 249 6.97 4.38 13.04
CA ASP A 249 6.70 4.65 14.45
C ASP A 249 6.06 3.45 15.15
N TYR A 250 5.22 2.68 14.43
CA TYR A 250 4.62 1.48 15.00
C TYR A 250 5.63 0.34 15.09
N PHE A 251 6.52 0.17 14.12
CA PHE A 251 7.63 -0.80 14.24
C PHE A 251 8.52 -0.48 15.44
N ASN A 252 8.86 0.79 15.65
CA ASN A 252 9.58 1.22 16.83
C ASN A 252 8.79 0.92 18.14
N ALA A 253 7.46 1.14 18.13
CA ALA A 253 6.61 0.83 19.28
C ALA A 253 6.51 -0.68 19.54
N ILE A 254 6.45 -1.53 18.50
CA ILE A 254 6.50 -3.00 18.63
C ILE A 254 7.78 -3.42 19.37
N VAL A 255 8.94 -2.92 18.96
CA VAL A 255 10.23 -3.24 19.59
C VAL A 255 10.30 -2.72 21.03
N ALA A 256 9.84 -1.49 21.26
CA ALA A 256 9.88 -0.85 22.57
C ALA A 256 8.97 -1.55 23.61
N ASN A 257 7.83 -2.09 23.19
CA ASN A 257 6.83 -2.67 24.07
C ASN A 257 6.87 -4.21 24.13
N LYS A 258 7.84 -4.86 23.50
CA LYS A 258 7.90 -6.33 23.33
C LYS A 258 7.78 -7.16 24.61
N ASP A 259 8.23 -6.61 25.74
CA ASP A 259 8.19 -7.28 27.03
C ASP A 259 6.87 -7.03 27.80
N GLN A 260 5.99 -6.17 27.28
CA GLN A 260 4.74 -5.76 27.92
C GLN A 260 3.51 -6.25 27.16
N ILE A 261 3.51 -6.14 25.83
CA ILE A 261 2.39 -6.51 24.98
C ILE A 261 2.91 -7.09 23.65
N ALA A 262 2.29 -8.16 23.18
CA ALA A 262 2.55 -8.68 21.85
C ALA A 262 1.87 -7.78 20.82
N ALA A 263 2.64 -6.96 20.11
CA ALA A 263 2.16 -6.09 19.06
C ALA A 263 2.62 -6.58 17.68
N CYS A 264 1.77 -6.45 16.67
CA CYS A 264 2.15 -6.72 15.28
C CYS A 264 1.51 -5.75 14.30
N SER A 265 2.20 -5.53 13.18
CA SER A 265 1.67 -4.89 11.98
C SER A 265 1.45 -5.95 10.89
N ALA A 266 0.24 -6.02 10.34
CA ALA A 266 -0.02 -6.75 9.11
C ALA A 266 0.35 -5.83 7.92
N LEU A 267 1.44 -6.14 7.24
CA LEU A 267 2.08 -5.25 6.29
C LEU A 267 1.17 -4.90 5.11
N TYR A 268 0.92 -3.62 4.92
CA TYR A 268 0.17 -3.03 3.81
C TYR A 268 0.79 -1.67 3.47
N SER A 269 2.03 -1.70 3.01
CA SER A 269 2.84 -0.49 2.90
C SER A 269 2.45 0.37 1.69
N PRO A 270 2.37 1.71 1.83
CA PRO A 270 2.21 2.62 0.70
C PRO A 270 3.39 2.54 -0.28
N LEU A 271 4.50 1.91 0.13
CA LEU A 271 5.64 1.58 -0.74
C LEU A 271 5.23 0.77 -1.98
N MET A 272 4.13 0.01 -1.92
CA MET A 272 3.58 -0.75 -3.05
C MET A 272 3.26 0.11 -4.27
N ILE A 273 3.11 1.43 -4.14
CA ILE A 273 2.90 2.35 -5.28
C ILE A 273 4.05 2.30 -6.29
N LYS A 274 5.25 1.92 -5.88
CA LYS A 274 6.40 1.70 -6.77
C LYS A 274 6.09 0.65 -7.83
N ASP A 275 5.39 -0.42 -7.44
CA ASP A 275 5.00 -1.47 -8.37
C ASP A 275 4.03 -0.97 -9.46
N CYS A 276 3.23 0.06 -9.18
CA CYS A 276 2.40 0.68 -10.22
C CYS A 276 3.24 1.36 -11.30
N LEU A 277 4.32 2.03 -10.90
CA LEU A 277 5.26 2.64 -11.85
C LEU A 277 6.00 1.58 -12.66
N ASP A 278 6.42 0.49 -12.01
CA ASP A 278 7.09 -0.62 -12.69
C ASP A 278 6.15 -1.32 -13.67
N VAL A 279 4.89 -1.56 -13.30
CA VAL A 279 3.84 -2.08 -14.21
C VAL A 279 3.64 -1.14 -15.40
N ALA A 280 3.52 0.17 -15.16
CA ALA A 280 3.35 1.15 -16.23
C ALA A 280 4.52 1.11 -17.24
N VAL A 281 5.75 1.06 -16.74
CA VAL A 281 6.97 0.97 -17.57
C VAL A 281 7.04 -0.34 -18.33
N ALA A 282 6.74 -1.47 -17.69
CA ALA A 282 6.75 -2.80 -18.31
C ALA A 282 5.74 -2.89 -19.47
N VAL A 283 4.50 -2.42 -19.24
CA VAL A 283 3.46 -2.38 -20.28
C VAL A 283 3.87 -1.48 -21.45
N LEU A 284 4.41 -0.29 -21.19
CA LEU A 284 4.90 0.61 -22.23
C LEU A 284 6.11 0.02 -23.00
N GLY A 285 6.89 -0.83 -22.31
CA GLY A 285 7.99 -1.61 -22.91
C GLY A 285 7.52 -2.81 -23.76
N GLY A 286 6.23 -3.12 -23.76
CA GLY A 286 5.64 -4.24 -24.49
C GLY A 286 5.73 -5.56 -23.75
N GLU A 287 5.95 -5.56 -22.44
CA GLU A 287 5.92 -6.76 -21.61
C GLU A 287 4.48 -7.16 -21.30
N GLU A 288 4.21 -8.47 -21.27
CA GLU A 288 2.95 -9.01 -20.77
C GLU A 288 3.00 -9.03 -19.24
N VAL A 289 2.05 -8.32 -18.59
CA VAL A 289 1.89 -8.31 -17.14
C VAL A 289 0.45 -8.66 -16.76
N GLU A 290 0.26 -9.20 -15.58
CA GLU A 290 -1.08 -9.45 -15.03
C GLU A 290 -1.81 -8.14 -14.79
N HIS A 291 -3.11 -8.09 -15.14
CA HIS A 291 -3.93 -6.90 -14.92
C HIS A 291 -4.10 -6.54 -13.45
N VAL A 292 -4.09 -7.54 -12.57
CA VAL A 292 -4.24 -7.33 -11.12
C VAL A 292 -3.07 -8.00 -10.39
N LYS A 293 -2.24 -7.18 -9.74
CA LYS A 293 -1.18 -7.62 -8.85
C LYS A 293 -1.64 -7.44 -7.41
N VAL A 294 -1.84 -8.55 -6.70
CA VAL A 294 -2.17 -8.55 -5.27
C VAL A 294 -0.92 -8.88 -4.47
N ILE A 295 -0.51 -8.00 -3.58
CA ILE A 295 0.66 -8.17 -2.73
C ILE A 295 0.19 -8.77 -1.40
N PRO A 296 0.65 -9.99 -1.04
CA PRO A 296 0.22 -10.65 0.19
C PRO A 296 0.72 -9.88 1.43
N SER A 297 -0.12 -9.84 2.46
CA SER A 297 0.27 -9.28 3.75
C SER A 297 1.21 -10.22 4.50
N GLN A 298 2.17 -9.65 5.23
CA GLN A 298 3.08 -10.36 6.15
C GLN A 298 2.94 -9.76 7.54
N ILE A 299 3.11 -10.60 8.57
CA ILE A 299 3.15 -10.10 9.95
C ILE A 299 4.57 -9.62 10.26
N VAL A 300 4.63 -8.39 10.73
CA VAL A 300 5.82 -7.79 11.35
C VAL A 300 5.55 -7.67 12.84
N ASP A 301 6.31 -8.36 13.67
CA ASP A 301 6.22 -8.32 15.12
C ASP A 301 7.62 -8.16 15.77
N ALA A 302 7.72 -8.28 17.07
CA ALA A 302 8.98 -8.10 17.79
C ALA A 302 10.11 -9.07 17.36
N THR A 303 9.82 -10.12 16.60
CA THR A 303 10.82 -11.08 16.13
C THR A 303 11.52 -10.66 14.85
N ASN A 304 10.92 -9.76 14.07
CA ASN A 304 11.43 -9.34 12.76
C ASN A 304 11.32 -7.82 12.49
N ALA A 305 10.75 -7.03 13.41
CA ALA A 305 10.53 -5.60 13.18
C ALA A 305 11.81 -4.82 12.86
N ASP A 306 12.95 -5.22 13.44
CA ASP A 306 14.25 -4.60 13.18
C ASP A 306 14.67 -4.66 11.70
N GLU A 307 14.15 -5.63 10.92
CA GLU A 307 14.42 -5.76 9.49
C GLU A 307 13.64 -4.74 8.64
N TYR A 308 12.58 -4.16 9.20
CA TYR A 308 11.68 -3.21 8.53
C TYR A 308 11.87 -1.76 8.97
N ILE A 309 12.63 -1.52 10.04
CA ILE A 309 12.94 -0.16 10.50
C ILE A 309 13.96 0.47 9.57
N ASP A 310 13.55 1.55 8.88
CA ASP A 310 14.45 2.39 8.08
C ASP A 310 14.56 3.78 8.73
N PRO A 311 15.72 4.10 9.34
CA PRO A 311 15.92 5.39 10.00
C PRO A 311 15.89 6.60 9.05
N ASN A 312 15.94 6.37 7.73
CA ASN A 312 15.83 7.43 6.73
C ASN A 312 14.37 7.67 6.29
N ASN A 313 13.46 6.74 6.58
CA ASN A 313 12.04 6.92 6.32
C ASN A 313 11.39 7.62 7.50
N THR A 314 11.13 8.92 7.34
CA THR A 314 10.49 9.77 8.36
C THR A 314 9.03 10.11 8.03
N ILE A 315 8.46 9.45 7.02
CA ILE A 315 7.11 9.76 6.52
C ILE A 315 6.09 8.74 7.03
N TYR A 316 6.40 7.47 6.85
CA TYR A 316 5.49 6.38 7.24
C TYR A 316 6.21 5.07 7.45
#